data_f0326a7895f32cb5638f7d72beaa83cf
#
_entry.id   f0326a7895f32cb5638f7d72beaa83cf
#
_cell.length_a   1.000
_cell.length_b   1.000
_cell.length_c   1.000
_cell.angle_alpha   90.00
_cell.angle_beta   90.00
_cell.angle_gamma   90.00
#
_symmetry.space_group_name_H-M   'P 1'
#
loop_
_entity.id
_entity.type
_entity.pdbx_description
1 polymer ?
#
loop_
_entity_poly.entity_id
_entity_poly.type
_entity_poly.pdbx_seq_one_letter_code
_entity_poly.pdbx_strand_id
1 'polypeptide(L)'
;MEKLTQCDVILKAMLENKGKKVWTAKDFQSGKYFVGYEASARMSDLVRLHPDIFIIGKDGRFRTLEINWEKDLSEYFKVYGLN
;
A
#
# COMPACT_ATOMS: atom_id res chain seq x y z
N MET A 1 19.41 10.03 3.62
CA MET A 1 18.06 9.46 3.57
C MET A 1 18.07 8.21 2.71
N GLU A 2 17.57 7.13 3.24
CA GLU A 2 17.51 5.90 2.48
C GLU A 2 16.47 5.98 1.37
N LYS A 3 16.80 5.38 0.24
CA LYS A 3 15.90 5.33 -0.89
C LYS A 3 14.76 4.36 -0.60
N LEU A 4 13.53 4.81 -0.78
CA LEU A 4 12.37 3.96 -0.60
C LEU A 4 12.27 2.92 -1.72
N THR A 5 11.95 1.68 -1.35
CA THR A 5 11.64 0.64 -2.32
C THR A 5 10.24 0.89 -2.91
N GLN A 6 9.89 0.15 -3.97
CA GLN A 6 8.54 0.25 -4.52
C GLN A 6 7.49 -0.14 -3.49
N CYS A 7 7.76 -1.15 -2.67
CA CYS A 7 6.86 -1.54 -1.60
C CYS A 7 6.67 -0.41 -0.58
N ASP A 8 7.75 0.28 -0.23
CA ASP A 8 7.69 1.40 0.70
C ASP A 8 6.83 2.54 0.13
N VAL A 9 6.99 2.84 -1.15
CA VAL A 9 6.21 3.90 -1.80
C VAL A 9 4.72 3.57 -1.75
N ILE A 10 4.36 2.33 -2.05
CA ILE A 10 2.96 1.89 -2.03
C ILE A 10 2.39 1.99 -0.61
N LEU A 11 3.09 1.43 0.36
CA LEU A 11 2.59 1.43 1.74
C LEU A 11 2.49 2.85 2.29
N LYS A 12 3.49 3.67 2.04
CA LYS A 12 3.46 5.06 2.46
C LYS A 12 2.27 5.81 1.85
N ALA A 13 2.02 5.63 0.55
CA ALA A 13 0.90 6.27 -0.12
C ALA A 13 -0.43 5.85 0.51
N MET A 14 -0.60 4.57 0.81
CA MET A 14 -1.80 4.06 1.44
C MET A 14 -2.01 4.65 2.83
N LEU A 15 -0.94 4.75 3.62
CA LEU A 15 -1.02 5.30 4.97
C LEU A 15 -1.30 6.80 4.97
N GLU A 16 -0.79 7.54 3.99
CA GLU A 16 -1.02 8.98 3.88
C GLU A 16 -2.44 9.32 3.45
N ASN A 17 -3.14 8.39 2.82
CA ASN A 17 -4.44 8.65 2.19
C ASN A 17 -5.54 7.84 2.84
N LYS A 18 -5.75 8.07 4.12
CA LYS A 18 -6.75 7.34 4.92
C LYS A 18 -8.16 7.39 4.32
N GLY A 19 -8.49 8.49 3.63
CA GLY A 19 -9.80 8.65 3.01
C GLY A 19 -10.05 7.74 1.81
N LYS A 20 -8.98 7.23 1.18
CA LYS A 20 -9.08 6.29 0.08
C LYS A 20 -8.98 4.88 0.65
N LYS A 21 -10.11 4.20 0.72
CA LYS A 21 -10.16 2.88 1.37
C LYS A 21 -9.61 1.75 0.52
N VAL A 22 -9.92 1.75 -0.76
CA VAL A 22 -9.61 0.63 -1.65
C VAL A 22 -8.57 1.04 -2.68
N TRP A 23 -7.53 0.24 -2.80
CA TRP A 23 -6.43 0.47 -3.74
C TRP A 23 -6.31 -0.72 -4.70
N THR A 24 -5.97 -0.42 -5.94
CA THR A 24 -5.67 -1.45 -6.95
C THR A 24 -4.29 -1.15 -7.56
N ALA A 25 -3.77 -2.11 -8.33
CA ALA A 25 -2.50 -1.92 -9.02
C ALA A 25 -2.53 -0.70 -9.96
N LYS A 26 -3.70 -0.38 -10.52
CA LYS A 26 -3.85 0.78 -11.40
C LYS A 26 -3.46 2.09 -10.73
N ASP A 27 -3.73 2.21 -9.42
CA ASP A 27 -3.38 3.41 -8.68
C ASP A 27 -1.88 3.67 -8.66
N PHE A 28 -1.09 2.64 -8.85
CA PHE A 28 0.37 2.72 -8.81
C PHE A 28 1.02 2.54 -10.18
N GLN A 29 0.24 2.32 -11.22
CA GLN A 29 0.73 2.15 -12.59
C GLN A 29 0.72 3.46 -13.38
N SER A 30 0.12 4.50 -12.83
CA SER A 30 0.07 5.81 -13.45
C SER A 30 -0.23 6.87 -12.40
N GLY A 31 0.01 8.14 -12.75
CA GLY A 31 -0.36 9.25 -11.91
C GLY A 31 0.61 9.54 -10.78
N LYS A 32 0.08 10.14 -9.73
CA LYS A 32 0.87 10.69 -8.61
C LYS A 32 1.70 9.63 -7.86
N TYR A 33 1.16 8.43 -7.73
CA TYR A 33 1.80 7.37 -6.96
C TYR A 33 2.47 6.32 -7.83
N PHE A 34 2.87 6.69 -9.02
CA PHE A 34 3.45 5.76 -9.98
C PHE A 34 4.69 5.06 -9.41
N VAL A 35 4.67 3.72 -9.42
CA VAL A 35 5.81 2.90 -8.99
C VAL A 35 6.29 1.95 -10.09
N GLY A 36 5.53 1.79 -11.17
CA GLY A 36 5.89 0.95 -12.30
C GLY A 36 4.77 -0.02 -12.67
N TYR A 37 5.02 -0.76 -13.74
CA TYR A 37 4.02 -1.69 -14.27
C TYR A 37 3.92 -2.98 -13.45
N GLU A 38 4.84 -3.20 -12.52
CA GLU A 38 4.83 -4.38 -11.65
C GLU A 38 4.19 -4.10 -10.29
N ALA A 39 3.36 -3.06 -10.20
CA ALA A 39 2.71 -2.68 -8.95
C ALA A 39 1.93 -3.84 -8.32
N SER A 40 1.27 -4.65 -9.16
CA SER A 40 0.52 -5.81 -8.67
C SER A 40 1.42 -6.79 -7.91
N ALA A 41 2.62 -7.06 -8.44
CA ALA A 41 3.59 -7.92 -7.77
C ALA A 41 4.05 -7.32 -6.45
N ARG A 42 4.29 -6.01 -6.43
CA ARG A 42 4.71 -5.32 -5.20
C ARG A 42 3.62 -5.32 -4.14
N MET A 43 2.36 -5.19 -4.55
CA MET A 43 1.23 -5.30 -3.61
C MET A 43 1.17 -6.69 -2.98
N SER A 44 1.40 -7.74 -3.78
CA SER A 44 1.48 -9.10 -3.26
C SER A 44 2.62 -9.27 -2.27
N ASP A 45 3.78 -8.66 -2.57
CA ASP A 45 4.92 -8.70 -1.65
C ASP A 45 4.59 -8.02 -0.33
N LEU A 46 3.89 -6.89 -0.37
CA LEU A 46 3.47 -6.18 0.85
C LEU A 46 2.58 -7.04 1.74
N VAL A 47 1.61 -7.71 1.14
CA VAL A 47 0.72 -8.60 1.89
C VAL A 47 1.50 -9.71 2.57
N ARG A 48 2.50 -10.25 1.88
CA ARG A 48 3.35 -11.31 2.43
C ARG A 48 4.23 -10.81 3.57
N LEU A 49 4.75 -9.58 3.44
CA LEU A 49 5.61 -8.98 4.44
C LEU A 49 4.85 -8.50 5.68
N HIS A 50 3.62 -8.06 5.48
CA HIS A 50 2.81 -7.46 6.55
C HIS A 50 1.39 -8.03 6.54
N PRO A 51 1.22 -9.34 6.78
CA PRO A 51 -0.07 -10.01 6.60
C PRO A 51 -1.17 -9.51 7.54
N ASP A 52 -0.80 -8.91 8.67
CA ASP A 52 -1.76 -8.53 9.70
C ASP A 52 -2.46 -7.20 9.43
N ILE A 53 -1.90 -6.35 8.56
CA ILE A 53 -2.42 -5.00 8.39
C ILE A 53 -3.21 -4.79 7.10
N PHE A 54 -3.29 -5.80 6.25
CA PHE A 54 -3.97 -5.66 4.96
C PHE A 54 -5.23 -6.49 4.89
N ILE A 55 -6.24 -5.94 4.21
CA ILE A 55 -7.46 -6.64 3.85
C ILE A 55 -7.44 -6.80 2.34
N ILE A 56 -7.50 -8.05 1.89
CA ILE A 56 -7.44 -8.37 0.47
C ILE A 56 -8.85 -8.61 -0.05
N GLY A 57 -9.18 -7.98 -1.16
CA GLY A 57 -10.47 -8.17 -1.81
C GLY A 57 -10.31 -8.29 -3.30
N LYS A 58 -11.42 -8.21 -3.99
CA LYS A 58 -11.45 -8.32 -5.44
C LYS A 58 -12.60 -7.48 -5.98
N ASP A 59 -12.33 -6.74 -7.03
CA ASP A 59 -13.34 -5.97 -7.74
C ASP A 59 -13.27 -6.36 -9.20
N GLY A 60 -14.18 -7.24 -9.62
CA GLY A 60 -14.13 -7.80 -10.95
C GLY A 60 -12.84 -8.60 -11.15
N ARG A 61 -12.01 -8.16 -12.10
CA ARG A 61 -10.71 -8.80 -12.40
C ARG A 61 -9.58 -8.28 -11.55
N PHE A 62 -9.81 -7.20 -10.81
CA PHE A 62 -8.72 -6.53 -10.10
C PHE A 62 -8.70 -6.92 -8.64
N ARG A 63 -7.51 -7.29 -8.18
CA ARG A 63 -7.27 -7.49 -6.76
C ARG A 63 -7.30 -6.11 -6.09
N THR A 64 -8.01 -6.02 -4.98
CA THR A 64 -8.03 -4.80 -4.18
C THR A 64 -7.24 -4.99 -2.90
N LEU A 65 -6.72 -3.90 -2.38
CA LEU A 65 -5.94 -3.90 -1.15
C LEU A 65 -6.42 -2.75 -0.29
N GLU A 66 -6.65 -3.03 0.98
CA GLU A 66 -7.05 -2.03 1.97
C GLU A 66 -6.17 -2.15 3.20
N ILE A 67 -5.95 -1.02 3.86
CA ILE A 67 -5.33 -1.02 5.18
C ILE A 67 -6.40 -1.36 6.22
N ASN A 68 -6.08 -2.25 7.14
CA ASN A 68 -6.95 -2.52 8.28
C ASN A 68 -6.67 -1.45 9.34
N TRP A 69 -7.47 -0.38 9.32
CA TRP A 69 -7.26 0.77 10.19
C TRP A 69 -7.58 0.48 11.67
N GLU A 70 -8.14 -0.69 11.96
CA GLU A 70 -8.39 -1.12 13.33
C GLU A 70 -7.13 -1.65 14.02
N LYS A 71 -6.11 -1.98 13.25
CA LYS A 71 -4.84 -2.44 13.79
C LYS A 71 -3.99 -1.27 14.27
N ASP A 72 -3.07 -1.57 15.18
CA ASP A 72 -2.10 -0.56 15.62
C ASP A 72 -1.06 -0.37 14.52
N LEU A 73 -1.11 0.77 13.87
CA LEU A 73 -0.23 1.11 12.75
C LEU A 73 0.86 2.11 13.13
N SER A 74 1.01 2.40 14.41
CA SER A 74 1.95 3.44 14.87
C SER A 74 3.39 3.19 14.44
N GLU A 75 3.84 1.94 14.43
CA GLU A 75 5.19 1.61 13.97
C GLU A 75 5.38 1.98 12.50
N TYR A 76 4.37 1.75 11.67
CA TYR A 76 4.45 2.08 10.24
C TYR A 76 4.46 3.57 10.01
N PHE A 77 3.63 4.32 10.73
CA PHE A 77 3.65 5.78 10.65
C PHE A 77 4.99 6.33 11.06
N LYS A 78 5.57 5.76 12.11
CA LYS A 78 6.87 6.18 12.62
C LYS A 78 7.99 5.93 11.59
N VAL A 79 7.99 4.75 10.97
CA VAL A 79 9.01 4.37 9.98
C VAL A 79 9.01 5.33 8.80
N TYR A 80 7.83 5.76 8.36
CA TYR A 80 7.70 6.64 7.20
C TYR A 80 7.59 8.12 7.56
N GLY A 81 7.71 8.47 8.83
CA GLY A 81 7.69 9.85 9.28
C GLY A 81 6.34 10.54 9.09
N LEU A 82 5.25 9.81 9.25
CA LEU A 82 3.90 10.30 8.98
C LEU A 82 3.14 10.76 10.23
N ASN A 83 3.80 10.86 11.34
CA ASN A 83 3.16 11.33 12.58
C ASN A 83 2.97 12.84 12.58
#